data_b1db7cb5c0d3086f6fd8c5e20915c8f8
#
_entry.id   b1db7cb5c0d3086f6fd8c5e20915c8f8
#
_cell.length_a   1.000
_cell.length_b   1.000
_cell.length_c   1.000
_cell.angle_alpha   90.00
_cell.angle_beta   90.00
_cell.angle_gamma   90.00
#
_symmetry.space_group_name_H-M   'P 1'
#
loop_
_entity.id
_entity.type
_entity.pdbx_description
1 polymer ?
#
loop_
_entity_poly.entity_id
_entity_poly.type
_entity_poly.pdbx_seq_one_letter_code
_entity_poly.pdbx_strand_id
1 'polypeptide(L)'
;MPDRKIPSTPTRLDKPLLRLQTPKRAVKPRPEDRGERKFVDHLSSGKSSSGKPAKQAGKRPELNPKKAVPTSLTSRRIVYDLLVAVDEGVQLDKALSSNHGLPKLEDRDRRFVRLLATTSLRHRGQLERVLAPLVARKPFGAQANANLILLMGAAQLLLLKTGAHAAVDSTVELMRQT
;
A
#
# COMPACT_ATOMS: atom_id res chain seq x y z
N MET A 1 -28.82 -16.77 63.51
CA MET A 1 -28.64 -16.51 62.07
C MET A 1 -28.94 -15.04 61.84
N PRO A 2 -27.91 -14.16 61.66
CA PRO A 2 -28.19 -12.75 61.37
C PRO A 2 -28.24 -12.52 59.82
N ASP A 3 -29.26 -11.74 59.43
CA ASP A 3 -29.52 -11.31 58.07
C ASP A 3 -28.40 -10.52 57.46
N ARG A 4 -27.88 -10.96 56.30
CA ARG A 4 -26.98 -10.18 55.46
C ARG A 4 -27.76 -9.26 54.51
N LYS A 5 -27.78 -7.98 54.87
CA LYS A 5 -28.21 -6.90 54.00
C LYS A 5 -27.28 -6.80 52.78
N ILE A 6 -27.86 -6.93 51.59
CA ILE A 6 -27.20 -6.67 50.31
C ILE A 6 -27.17 -5.15 50.09
N PRO A 7 -26.04 -4.52 49.79
CA PRO A 7 -26.01 -3.10 49.46
C PRO A 7 -26.49 -2.88 48.02
N SER A 8 -27.45 -1.97 47.90
CA SER A 8 -28.04 -1.47 46.66
C SER A 8 -26.99 -0.77 45.77
N THR A 9 -26.97 -1.13 44.52
CA THR A 9 -26.19 -0.53 43.43
C THR A 9 -26.48 0.97 43.25
N PRO A 10 -25.45 1.79 43.07
CA PRO A 10 -25.65 3.22 42.79
C PRO A 10 -26.07 3.46 41.35
N THR A 11 -27.07 4.30 41.27
CA THR A 11 -27.76 4.86 40.11
C THR A 11 -26.79 5.49 39.10
N ARG A 12 -27.06 5.20 37.87
CA ARG A 12 -26.50 5.71 36.63
C ARG A 12 -26.41 7.24 36.63
N LEU A 13 -25.17 7.76 36.62
CA LEU A 13 -24.90 9.18 36.36
C LEU A 13 -25.05 9.46 34.88
N ASP A 14 -26.06 10.23 34.52
CA ASP A 14 -26.20 10.87 33.21
C ASP A 14 -25.08 11.87 32.98
N LYS A 15 -24.13 11.51 32.14
CA LYS A 15 -23.14 12.46 31.62
C LYS A 15 -23.70 13.10 30.35
N PRO A 16 -23.76 14.45 30.25
CA PRO A 16 -24.19 15.12 29.04
C PRO A 16 -23.19 14.88 27.91
N LEU A 17 -23.72 14.47 26.76
CA LEU A 17 -22.95 14.30 25.53
C LEU A 17 -22.35 15.63 25.09
N LEU A 18 -21.05 15.78 25.25
CA LEU A 18 -20.28 16.87 24.67
C LEU A 18 -20.37 16.78 23.12
N ARG A 19 -21.20 17.66 22.58
CA ARG A 19 -21.38 17.88 21.14
C ARG A 19 -20.07 18.46 20.58
N LEU A 20 -19.25 17.60 19.97
CA LEU A 20 -18.06 18.02 19.23
C LEU A 20 -18.49 18.89 18.04
N GLN A 21 -18.29 20.19 18.16
CA GLN A 21 -18.43 21.14 17.07
C GLN A 21 -17.26 20.93 16.11
N THR A 22 -17.53 20.41 14.93
CA THR A 22 -16.56 20.34 13.84
C THR A 22 -16.29 21.74 13.30
N PRO A 23 -15.03 22.19 13.20
CA PRO A 23 -14.73 23.49 12.60
C PRO A 23 -15.05 23.44 11.10
N LYS A 24 -15.93 24.37 10.65
CA LYS A 24 -16.22 24.59 9.23
C LYS A 24 -14.94 25.07 8.54
N ARG A 25 -14.36 24.20 7.74
CA ARG A 25 -13.22 24.52 6.87
C ARG A 25 -13.68 25.51 5.81
N ALA A 26 -13.23 26.76 5.89
CA ALA A 26 -13.47 27.79 4.88
C ALA A 26 -12.87 27.35 3.53
N VAL A 27 -13.74 27.17 2.55
CA VAL A 27 -13.36 26.94 1.15
C VAL A 27 -12.94 28.28 0.57
N LYS A 28 -11.65 28.43 0.23
CA LYS A 28 -11.16 29.58 -0.52
C LYS A 28 -11.66 29.50 -1.96
N PRO A 29 -12.23 30.57 -2.53
CA PRO A 29 -12.63 30.58 -3.94
C PRO A 29 -11.39 30.53 -4.85
N ARG A 30 -11.48 29.71 -5.90
CA ARG A 30 -10.50 29.56 -6.96
C ARG A 30 -10.57 30.80 -7.86
N PRO A 31 -9.45 31.45 -8.19
CA PRO A 31 -9.48 32.55 -9.18
C PRO A 31 -9.79 31.98 -10.56
N GLU A 32 -10.84 32.55 -11.18
CA GLU A 32 -11.15 32.36 -12.59
C GLU A 32 -10.13 33.13 -13.44
N ASP A 33 -9.22 32.40 -14.07
CA ASP A 33 -8.31 32.96 -15.05
C ASP A 33 -8.96 32.80 -16.46
N ARG A 34 -9.60 33.91 -16.91
CA ARG A 34 -10.03 34.12 -18.29
C ARG A 34 -8.81 34.54 -19.10
N GLY A 35 -8.14 33.60 -19.73
CA GLY A 35 -7.14 33.85 -20.76
C GLY A 35 -7.65 33.46 -22.13
N GLU A 36 -8.29 34.43 -22.82
CA GLU A 36 -8.55 34.37 -24.26
C GLU A 36 -7.22 34.24 -25.00
N ARG A 37 -6.94 33.12 -25.61
CA ARG A 37 -5.84 33.00 -26.58
C ARG A 37 -6.41 33.16 -27.99
N LYS A 38 -6.11 34.31 -28.57
CA LYS A 38 -6.34 34.66 -29.97
C LYS A 38 -5.64 33.66 -30.88
N PHE A 39 -6.43 33.05 -31.73
CA PHE A 39 -6.00 32.26 -32.86
C PHE A 39 -5.43 33.23 -33.90
N VAL A 40 -4.17 33.14 -34.25
CA VAL A 40 -3.56 33.87 -35.36
C VAL A 40 -3.20 32.86 -36.43
N ASP A 41 -4.01 32.89 -37.49
CA ASP A 41 -3.71 32.26 -38.77
C ASP A 41 -2.44 32.86 -39.36
N HIS A 42 -1.44 32.05 -39.66
CA HIS A 42 -0.35 32.41 -40.56
C HIS A 42 -0.27 31.39 -41.69
N LEU A 43 -0.97 31.73 -42.76
CA LEU A 43 -0.75 31.20 -44.09
C LEU A 43 0.50 31.87 -44.68
N SER A 44 1.52 31.12 -45.03
CA SER A 44 2.36 31.44 -46.21
C SER A 44 3.18 30.23 -46.64
N SER A 45 2.85 29.71 -47.71
CA SER A 45 3.51 29.17 -48.90
C SER A 45 5.05 29.18 -48.90
N GLY A 46 5.62 28.04 -49.31
CA GLY A 46 6.81 28.13 -50.14
C GLY A 46 7.85 27.02 -49.97
N LYS A 47 7.88 26.18 -51.01
CA LYS A 47 9.03 25.54 -51.64
C LYS A 47 9.55 24.19 -51.13
N SER A 48 9.26 23.25 -51.98
CA SER A 48 9.92 21.97 -52.23
C SER A 48 11.44 22.06 -52.25
N SER A 49 12.14 21.16 -51.54
CA SER A 49 13.44 20.64 -51.95
C SER A 49 13.55 19.20 -51.53
N SER A 50 13.69 18.36 -52.51
CA SER A 50 13.99 16.95 -52.46
C SER A 50 15.36 16.71 -51.85
N GLY A 51 15.42 16.05 -50.70
CA GLY A 51 16.61 15.54 -50.10
C GLY A 51 16.29 14.28 -49.30
N LYS A 52 16.52 13.10 -49.90
CA LYS A 52 16.51 11.85 -49.18
C LYS A 52 17.70 11.81 -48.22
N PRO A 53 17.55 11.68 -46.93
CA PRO A 53 18.61 11.19 -46.09
C PRO A 53 18.49 9.67 -45.89
N ALA A 54 19.64 9.04 -46.00
CA ALA A 54 19.90 7.64 -45.86
C ALA A 54 19.29 7.04 -44.58
N LYS A 55 18.77 5.84 -44.70
CA LYS A 55 18.39 4.93 -43.63
C LYS A 55 19.62 4.67 -42.75
N GLN A 56 19.78 5.41 -41.69
CA GLN A 56 20.59 4.95 -40.55
C GLN A 56 19.70 3.91 -39.84
N ALA A 57 20.07 2.65 -40.01
CA ALA A 57 19.59 1.56 -39.22
C ALA A 57 19.97 1.83 -37.75
N GLY A 58 19.06 2.45 -37.02
CA GLY A 58 19.17 2.61 -35.59
C GLY A 58 19.33 1.22 -34.95
N LYS A 59 20.52 0.96 -34.43
CA LYS A 59 20.74 -0.18 -33.53
C LYS A 59 19.65 -0.12 -32.46
N ARG A 60 18.72 -1.09 -32.50
CA ARG A 60 17.84 -1.36 -31.38
C ARG A 60 18.75 -1.54 -30.14
N PRO A 61 18.52 -0.82 -29.05
CA PRO A 61 19.22 -1.13 -27.81
C PRO A 61 18.87 -2.58 -27.48
N GLU A 62 19.86 -3.44 -27.44
CA GLU A 62 19.74 -4.78 -26.90
C GLU A 62 19.27 -4.62 -25.45
N LEU A 63 18.00 -4.89 -25.23
CA LEU A 63 17.40 -5.09 -23.93
C LEU A 63 18.08 -6.33 -23.32
N ASN A 64 19.14 -6.09 -22.57
CA ASN A 64 19.76 -7.09 -21.71
C ASN A 64 18.71 -7.41 -20.61
N PRO A 65 18.07 -8.59 -20.61
CA PRO A 65 17.00 -8.90 -19.68
C PRO A 65 17.58 -9.49 -18.40
N LYS A 66 18.44 -8.78 -17.69
CA LYS A 66 18.43 -8.91 -16.24
C LYS A 66 17.28 -8.02 -15.77
N LYS A 67 16.05 -8.58 -15.75
CA LYS A 67 14.88 -7.95 -15.16
C LYS A 67 15.27 -7.50 -13.76
N ALA A 68 15.64 -6.22 -13.64
CA ALA A 68 15.78 -5.60 -12.33
C ALA A 68 14.42 -5.77 -11.64
N VAL A 69 14.42 -6.48 -10.51
CA VAL A 69 13.20 -6.66 -9.70
C VAL A 69 12.68 -5.26 -9.39
N PRO A 70 11.43 -4.93 -9.74
CA PRO A 70 10.92 -3.58 -9.52
C PRO A 70 11.01 -3.26 -8.02
N THR A 71 11.45 -2.07 -7.68
CA THR A 71 11.67 -1.60 -6.29
C THR A 71 10.44 -1.82 -5.41
N SER A 72 9.24 -1.68 -6.01
CA SER A 72 7.97 -1.95 -5.33
C SER A 72 7.83 -3.41 -4.88
N LEU A 73 8.35 -4.37 -5.64
CA LEU A 73 8.34 -5.78 -5.27
C LEU A 73 9.39 -6.08 -4.19
N THR A 74 10.55 -5.42 -4.27
CA THR A 74 11.62 -5.54 -3.26
C THR A 74 11.13 -5.10 -1.89
N SER A 75 10.43 -3.96 -1.79
CA SER A 75 9.85 -3.47 -0.53
C SER A 75 8.86 -4.47 0.06
N ARG A 76 8.00 -5.07 -0.76
CA ARG A 76 7.03 -6.08 -0.32
C ARG A 76 7.68 -7.40 0.08
N ARG A 77 8.75 -7.80 -0.60
CA ARG A 77 9.53 -8.97 -0.21
C ARG A 77 10.12 -8.79 1.19
N ILE A 78 10.68 -7.61 1.47
CA ILE A 78 11.20 -7.30 2.81
C ILE A 78 10.07 -7.36 3.86
N VAL A 79 8.87 -6.81 3.56
CA VAL A 79 7.72 -6.93 4.48
C VAL A 79 7.38 -8.39 4.74
N TYR A 80 7.33 -9.22 3.71
CA TYR A 80 7.07 -10.64 3.86
C TYR A 80 8.11 -11.31 4.77
N ASP A 81 9.40 -11.08 4.53
CA ASP A 81 10.48 -11.63 5.35
C ASP A 81 10.37 -11.19 6.82
N LEU A 82 9.94 -9.93 7.08
CA LEU A 82 9.66 -9.44 8.43
C LEU A 82 8.47 -10.15 9.08
N LEU A 83 7.39 -10.39 8.32
CA LEU A 83 6.21 -11.09 8.84
C LEU A 83 6.53 -12.56 9.17
N VAL A 84 7.34 -13.22 8.35
CA VAL A 84 7.82 -14.57 8.62
C VAL A 84 8.63 -14.59 9.91
N ALA A 85 9.60 -13.69 10.07
CA ALA A 85 10.40 -13.62 11.27
C ALA A 85 9.55 -13.38 12.55
N VAL A 86 8.51 -12.55 12.44
CA VAL A 86 7.59 -12.33 13.57
C VAL A 86 6.72 -13.55 13.85
N ASP A 87 6.29 -14.28 12.83
CA ASP A 87 5.55 -15.53 13.00
C ASP A 87 6.40 -16.64 13.67
N GLU A 88 7.72 -16.59 13.45
CA GLU A 88 8.73 -17.42 14.13
C GLU A 88 9.07 -16.94 15.56
N GLY A 89 8.43 -15.87 16.04
CA GLY A 89 8.60 -15.35 17.41
C GLY A 89 9.64 -14.24 17.57
N VAL A 90 10.21 -13.72 16.48
CA VAL A 90 11.13 -12.58 16.53
C VAL A 90 10.35 -11.29 16.73
N GLN A 91 10.77 -10.42 17.64
CA GLN A 91 10.16 -9.08 17.79
C GLN A 91 10.36 -8.25 16.54
N LEU A 92 9.32 -7.50 16.12
CA LEU A 92 9.34 -6.70 14.89
C LEU A 92 10.53 -5.72 14.85
N ASP A 93 10.84 -5.04 15.95
CA ASP A 93 11.96 -4.09 16.00
C ASP A 93 13.30 -4.77 15.78
N LYS A 94 13.47 -5.98 16.33
CA LYS A 94 14.66 -6.80 16.10
C LYS A 94 14.73 -7.28 14.65
N ALA A 95 13.61 -7.73 14.07
CA ALA A 95 13.54 -8.13 12.67
C ALA A 95 13.85 -6.96 11.73
N LEU A 96 13.36 -5.75 12.02
CA LEU A 96 13.65 -4.53 11.26
C LEU A 96 15.13 -4.15 11.32
N SER A 97 15.76 -4.24 12.49
CA SER A 97 17.18 -3.87 12.66
C SER A 97 18.13 -4.89 12.06
N SER A 98 17.76 -6.17 12.02
CA SER A 98 18.57 -7.25 11.43
C SER A 98 18.40 -7.39 9.92
N ASN A 99 17.42 -6.75 9.30
CA ASN A 99 17.16 -6.89 7.86
C ASN A 99 18.14 -6.06 7.03
N HIS A 100 19.06 -6.74 6.33
CA HIS A 100 20.10 -6.09 5.48
C HIS A 100 19.55 -5.43 4.20
N GLY A 101 18.32 -5.72 3.80
CA GLY A 101 17.67 -5.12 2.64
C GLY A 101 17.08 -3.74 2.94
N LEU A 102 16.63 -3.53 4.17
CA LEU A 102 15.94 -2.30 4.57
C LEU A 102 16.79 -1.03 4.41
N PRO A 103 18.09 -1.00 4.79
CA PRO A 103 18.93 0.19 4.60
C PRO A 103 19.18 0.56 3.13
N LYS A 104 19.05 -0.42 2.22
CA LYS A 104 19.29 -0.23 0.79
C LYS A 104 18.11 0.41 0.06
N LEU A 105 16.95 0.49 0.71
CA LEU A 105 15.75 1.12 0.17
C LEU A 105 15.83 2.64 0.32
N GLU A 106 15.12 3.34 -0.55
CA GLU A 106 14.86 4.77 -0.40
C GLU A 106 14.02 5.05 0.86
N ASP A 107 14.09 6.27 1.39
CA ASP A 107 13.37 6.66 2.61
C ASP A 107 11.86 6.45 2.50
N ARG A 108 11.27 6.70 1.36
CA ARG A 108 9.86 6.46 1.07
C ARG A 108 9.51 4.99 1.23
N ASP A 109 10.31 4.11 0.64
CA ASP A 109 10.09 2.66 0.66
C ASP A 109 10.34 2.09 2.05
N ARG A 110 11.33 2.59 2.77
CA ARG A 110 11.54 2.22 4.19
C ARG A 110 10.35 2.55 5.08
N ARG A 111 9.73 3.72 4.87
CA ARG A 111 8.50 4.11 5.57
C ARG A 111 7.33 3.21 5.18
N PHE A 112 7.21 2.89 3.90
CA PHE A 112 6.18 1.99 3.41
C PHE A 112 6.32 0.59 4.01
N VAL A 113 7.53 0.03 4.05
CA VAL A 113 7.80 -1.28 4.67
C VAL A 113 7.35 -1.29 6.14
N ARG A 114 7.76 -0.30 6.92
CA ARG A 114 7.35 -0.20 8.34
C ARG A 114 5.83 -0.07 8.48
N LEU A 115 5.22 0.79 7.68
CA LEU A 115 3.78 1.01 7.70
C LEU A 115 3.02 -0.28 7.37
N LEU A 116 3.39 -0.96 6.29
CA LEU A 116 2.71 -2.18 5.86
C LEU A 116 2.91 -3.32 6.86
N ALA A 117 4.13 -3.53 7.37
CA ALA A 117 4.40 -4.56 8.38
C ALA A 117 3.59 -4.33 9.66
N THR A 118 3.64 -3.11 10.22
CA THR A 118 2.91 -2.78 11.45
C THR A 118 1.40 -2.85 11.27
N THR A 119 0.87 -2.41 10.12
CA THR A 119 -0.57 -2.47 9.82
C THR A 119 -1.04 -3.91 9.69
N SER A 120 -0.28 -4.75 8.98
CA SER A 120 -0.60 -6.17 8.80
C SER A 120 -0.64 -6.91 10.14
N LEU A 121 0.35 -6.69 11.00
CA LEU A 121 0.41 -7.34 12.32
C LEU A 121 -0.69 -6.82 13.27
N ARG A 122 -0.91 -5.51 13.31
CA ARG A 122 -1.93 -4.90 14.20
C ARG A 122 -3.34 -5.37 13.88
N HIS A 123 -3.64 -5.55 12.61
CA HIS A 123 -4.98 -5.92 12.14
C HIS A 123 -5.07 -7.39 11.71
N ARG A 124 -4.09 -8.22 12.06
CA ARG A 124 -3.99 -9.63 11.64
C ARG A 124 -5.31 -10.38 11.83
N GLY A 125 -5.86 -10.40 13.04
CA GLY A 125 -7.09 -11.15 13.32
C GLY A 125 -8.34 -10.62 12.61
N GLN A 126 -8.39 -9.32 12.28
CA GLN A 126 -9.48 -8.75 11.48
C GLN A 126 -9.35 -9.17 10.02
N LEU A 127 -8.16 -9.08 9.46
CA LEU A 127 -7.87 -9.48 8.09
C LEU A 127 -8.08 -10.97 7.87
N GLU A 128 -7.66 -11.81 8.81
CA GLU A 128 -7.90 -13.26 8.78
C GLU A 128 -9.39 -13.60 8.75
N ARG A 129 -10.22 -12.90 9.54
CA ARG A 129 -11.68 -13.09 9.51
C ARG A 129 -12.31 -12.70 8.17
N VAL A 130 -11.82 -11.64 7.53
CA VAL A 130 -12.29 -11.20 6.21
C VAL A 130 -11.85 -12.18 5.13
N LEU A 131 -10.64 -12.70 5.22
CA LEU A 131 -10.09 -13.64 4.23
C LEU A 131 -10.67 -15.04 4.37
N ALA A 132 -10.98 -15.50 5.56
CA ALA A 132 -11.45 -16.87 5.83
C ALA A 132 -12.61 -17.34 4.93
N PRO A 133 -13.70 -16.58 4.70
CA PRO A 133 -14.79 -17.00 3.83
C PRO A 133 -14.43 -16.95 2.33
N LEU A 134 -13.42 -16.16 1.96
CA LEU A 134 -13.03 -15.98 0.55
C LEU A 134 -12.08 -17.07 0.08
N VAL A 135 -11.40 -17.74 0.99
CA VAL A 135 -10.45 -18.80 0.70
C VAL A 135 -11.15 -20.15 0.81
N ALA A 136 -11.71 -20.64 -0.30
CA ALA A 136 -12.55 -21.85 -0.37
C ALA A 136 -11.84 -23.15 0.02
N ARG A 137 -10.52 -23.21 -0.06
CA ARG A 137 -9.70 -24.30 0.47
C ARG A 137 -8.86 -23.70 1.59
N LYS A 138 -8.78 -24.39 2.72
CA LYS A 138 -7.82 -24.03 3.76
C LYS A 138 -6.39 -24.07 3.16
N PRO A 139 -5.88 -23.01 2.55
CA PRO A 139 -4.47 -22.95 2.15
C PRO A 139 -3.60 -22.87 3.39
N PHE A 140 -4.26 -22.66 4.50
CA PHE A 140 -3.72 -22.31 5.79
C PHE A 140 -3.09 -23.47 6.57
N GLY A 141 -3.09 -24.69 6.02
CA GLY A 141 -2.48 -25.82 6.72
C GLY A 141 -1.09 -26.22 6.22
N ALA A 142 -0.82 -26.04 4.93
CA ALA A 142 0.44 -26.48 4.31
C ALA A 142 1.36 -25.34 3.85
N GLN A 143 0.86 -24.11 3.79
CA GLN A 143 1.59 -22.96 3.30
C GLN A 143 1.35 -21.72 4.18
N ALA A 144 1.91 -21.74 5.40
CA ALA A 144 1.89 -20.57 6.30
C ALA A 144 2.34 -19.29 5.56
N ASN A 145 3.26 -19.42 4.62
CA ASN A 145 3.80 -18.35 3.80
C ASN A 145 2.74 -17.69 2.90
N ALA A 146 1.85 -18.48 2.28
CA ALA A 146 0.78 -17.95 1.43
C ALA A 146 -0.19 -17.05 2.20
N ASN A 147 -0.44 -17.39 3.48
CA ASN A 147 -1.33 -16.61 4.34
C ASN A 147 -0.76 -15.24 4.66
N LEU A 148 0.53 -15.16 4.96
CA LEU A 148 1.19 -13.90 5.24
C LEU A 148 1.15 -12.97 4.01
N ILE A 149 1.32 -13.54 2.81
CA ILE A 149 1.22 -12.78 1.56
C ILE A 149 -0.20 -12.29 1.32
N LEU A 150 -1.22 -13.13 1.52
CA LEU A 150 -2.62 -12.73 1.41
C LEU A 150 -3.00 -11.67 2.44
N LEU A 151 -2.57 -11.84 3.68
CA LEU A 151 -2.77 -10.88 4.76
C LEU A 151 -2.18 -9.51 4.41
N MET A 152 -0.96 -9.49 3.89
CA MET A 152 -0.29 -8.28 3.44
C MET A 152 -1.01 -7.63 2.25
N GLY A 153 -1.48 -8.42 1.28
CA GLY A 153 -2.28 -7.95 0.14
C GLY A 153 -3.60 -7.31 0.61
N ALA A 154 -4.32 -7.97 1.52
CA ALA A 154 -5.54 -7.46 2.11
C ALA A 154 -5.31 -6.18 2.91
N ALA A 155 -4.21 -6.08 3.67
CA ALA A 155 -3.83 -4.85 4.37
C ALA A 155 -3.62 -3.67 3.41
N GLN A 156 -2.98 -3.91 2.26
CA GLN A 156 -2.79 -2.89 1.23
C GLN A 156 -4.11 -2.40 0.64
N LEU A 157 -5.03 -3.31 0.33
CA LEU A 157 -6.32 -2.99 -0.27
C LEU A 157 -7.28 -2.31 0.71
N LEU A 158 -7.47 -2.90 1.87
CA LEU A 158 -8.55 -2.54 2.79
C LEU A 158 -8.16 -1.40 3.73
N LEU A 159 -6.92 -1.38 4.20
CA LEU A 159 -6.46 -0.46 5.24
C LEU A 159 -5.62 0.68 4.68
N LEU A 160 -4.65 0.39 3.82
CA LEU A 160 -3.78 1.40 3.25
C LEU A 160 -4.35 2.05 1.99
N LYS A 161 -5.46 1.52 1.46
CA LYS A 161 -6.13 2.01 0.24
C LYS A 161 -5.16 2.19 -0.94
N THR A 162 -4.20 1.30 -1.05
CA THR A 162 -3.31 1.24 -2.21
C THR A 162 -4.14 0.93 -3.45
N GLY A 163 -3.77 1.49 -4.61
CA GLY A 163 -4.48 1.20 -5.85
C GLY A 163 -4.65 -0.31 -6.06
N ALA A 164 -5.90 -0.76 -6.30
CA ALA A 164 -6.26 -2.17 -6.29
C ALA A 164 -5.40 -3.00 -7.26
N HIS A 165 -5.21 -2.51 -8.48
CA HIS A 165 -4.38 -3.17 -9.50
C HIS A 165 -2.94 -3.40 -8.99
N ALA A 166 -2.30 -2.34 -8.47
CA ALA A 166 -0.93 -2.43 -7.98
C ALA A 166 -0.78 -3.36 -6.76
N ALA A 167 -1.78 -3.37 -5.87
CA ALA A 167 -1.78 -4.25 -4.71
C ALA A 167 -1.92 -5.72 -5.12
N VAL A 168 -2.86 -6.02 -6.01
CA VAL A 168 -3.11 -7.39 -6.48
C VAL A 168 -1.93 -7.92 -7.28
N ASP A 169 -1.46 -7.19 -8.29
CA ASP A 169 -0.34 -7.61 -9.14
C ASP A 169 0.91 -7.92 -8.32
N SER A 170 1.26 -7.01 -7.41
CA SER A 170 2.44 -7.20 -6.57
C SER A 170 2.30 -8.36 -5.58
N THR A 171 1.07 -8.63 -5.10
CA THR A 171 0.80 -9.77 -4.21
C THR A 171 0.90 -11.09 -4.98
N VAL A 172 0.33 -11.15 -6.17
CA VAL A 172 0.41 -12.33 -7.06
C VAL A 172 1.85 -12.61 -7.48
N GLU A 173 2.59 -11.56 -7.87
CA GLU A 173 3.99 -11.71 -8.27
C GLU A 173 4.87 -12.18 -7.09
N LEU A 174 4.64 -11.65 -5.89
CA LEU A 174 5.34 -12.12 -4.69
C LEU A 174 5.02 -13.59 -4.39
N MET A 175 3.75 -14.00 -4.55
CA MET A 175 3.33 -15.40 -4.36
C MET A 175 4.03 -16.35 -5.34
N ARG A 176 4.27 -15.91 -6.57
CA ARG A 176 4.97 -16.72 -7.60
C ARG A 176 6.46 -16.91 -7.29
N GLN A 177 7.05 -15.99 -6.52
CA GLN A 177 8.48 -16.01 -6.19
C GLN A 177 8.79 -16.69 -4.86
N THR A 178 7.76 -17.03 -4.09
CA THR A 178 7.87 -17.67 -2.78
C THR A 178 7.54 -19.15 -2.85
#